data_8e5125795072b78859ff4beb6eb9faa0
#
_entry.id   8e5125795072b78859ff4beb6eb9faa0
#
_cell.length_a   1.000
_cell.length_b   1.000
_cell.length_c   1.000
_cell.angle_alpha   90.00
_cell.angle_beta   90.00
_cell.angle_gamma   90.00
#
_symmetry.space_group_name_H-M   'P 1'
#
loop_
_entity.id
_entity.type
_entity.pdbx_description
1 polymer ?
#
loop_
_entity_poly.entity_id
_entity_poly.type
_entity_poly.pdbx_seq_one_letter_code
_entity_poly.pdbx_strand_id
1 'polypeptide(L)'
;MALTLLTFLVMAVVTDFKEMRISNRLIASGLFWGLALRVMAEGYAGIAHFLMNISIPVILLFLFFQLRALGAGDIKLFSVAGAFLTTEQLAELMVTSFLVACAVGIVKMIRQKGIKGIFGKQKTLLHFSASILTAYFIVIWRWTIG
;
A
#
# COMPACT_ATOMS: atom_id res chain seq x y z
N MET A 1 -0.81 -17.10 -0.19
CA MET A 1 -0.41 -15.73 -0.56
C MET A 1 -1.12 -14.66 0.26
N ALA A 2 -2.45 -14.71 0.48
CA ALA A 2 -3.17 -13.66 1.21
C ALA A 2 -2.68 -13.46 2.67
N LEU A 3 -2.51 -14.53 3.43
CA LEU A 3 -2.06 -14.45 4.83
C LEU A 3 -0.63 -13.90 4.96
N THR A 4 0.26 -14.27 4.04
CA THR A 4 1.64 -13.75 4.02
C THR A 4 1.66 -12.25 3.72
N LEU A 5 0.86 -11.78 2.76
CA LEU A 5 0.72 -10.35 2.50
C LEU A 5 0.15 -9.62 3.72
N LEU A 6 -0.86 -10.18 4.39
CA LEU A 6 -1.43 -9.60 5.60
C LEU A 6 -0.37 -9.39 6.68
N THR A 7 0.48 -10.37 6.94
CA THR A 7 1.56 -10.24 7.94
C THR A 7 2.53 -9.11 7.58
N PHE A 8 2.93 -8.99 6.30
CA PHE A 8 3.78 -7.89 5.85
C PHE A 8 3.10 -6.53 5.99
N LEU A 9 1.81 -6.41 5.66
CA LEU A 9 1.06 -5.17 5.82
C LEU A 9 0.93 -4.76 7.29
N VAL A 10 0.64 -5.70 8.18
CA VAL A 10 0.56 -5.43 9.62
C VAL A 10 1.93 -4.97 10.16
N MET A 11 3.01 -5.66 9.80
CA MET A 11 4.37 -5.25 10.18
C MET A 11 4.73 -3.87 9.63
N ALA A 12 4.33 -3.56 8.40
CA ALA A 12 4.56 -2.24 7.80
C ALA A 12 3.83 -1.14 8.57
N VAL A 13 2.57 -1.38 8.93
CA VAL A 13 1.79 -0.43 9.75
C VAL A 13 2.43 -0.22 11.11
N VAL A 14 2.85 -1.29 11.79
CA VAL A 14 3.52 -1.20 13.11
C VAL A 14 4.83 -0.40 13.02
N THR A 15 5.64 -0.64 11.99
CA THR A 15 6.91 0.11 11.79
C THR A 15 6.64 1.56 11.42
N ASP A 16 5.63 1.84 10.59
CA ASP A 16 5.24 3.18 10.21
C ASP A 16 4.76 4.00 11.43
N PHE A 17 3.98 3.40 12.33
CA PHE A 17 3.55 4.05 13.57
C PHE A 17 4.70 4.31 14.56
N LYS A 18 5.70 3.42 14.61
CA LYS A 18 6.82 3.55 15.55
C LYS A 18 7.92 4.49 15.05
N GLU A 19 8.29 4.36 13.79
CA GLU A 19 9.48 5.00 13.23
C GLU A 19 9.17 6.09 12.20
N MET A 20 7.88 6.29 11.86
CA MET A 20 7.45 7.18 10.79
C MET A 20 8.11 6.85 9.43
N ARG A 21 8.60 5.62 9.28
CA ARG A 21 9.27 5.10 8.09
C ARG A 21 9.03 3.61 7.94
N ILE A 22 8.76 3.18 6.71
CA ILE A 22 8.70 1.76 6.38
C ILE A 22 10.14 1.27 6.16
N SER A 23 10.54 0.25 6.91
CA SER A 23 11.88 -0.31 6.83
C SER A 23 12.16 -0.91 5.45
N ASN A 24 13.28 -0.54 4.82
CA ASN A 24 13.70 -1.12 3.55
C ASN A 24 13.95 -2.64 3.65
N ARG A 25 14.32 -3.13 4.83
CA ARG A 25 14.50 -4.57 5.09
C ARG A 25 13.17 -5.32 4.98
N LEU A 26 12.08 -4.73 5.51
CA LEU A 26 10.74 -5.28 5.40
C LEU A 26 10.28 -5.33 3.94
N ILE A 27 10.52 -4.27 3.17
CA ILE A 27 10.20 -4.23 1.74
C ILE A 27 10.97 -5.30 0.97
N ALA A 28 12.29 -5.39 1.18
CA ALA A 28 13.14 -6.38 0.52
C ALA A 28 12.71 -7.82 0.85
N SER A 29 12.40 -8.11 2.12
CA SER A 29 11.90 -9.43 2.52
C SER A 29 10.53 -9.73 1.90
N GLY A 30 9.62 -8.75 1.85
CA GLY A 30 8.32 -8.90 1.21
C GLY A 30 8.42 -9.19 -0.28
N LEU A 31 9.28 -8.47 -1.00
CA LEU A 31 9.52 -8.72 -2.43
C LEU A 31 10.16 -10.09 -2.66
N PHE A 32 11.12 -10.50 -1.83
CA PHE A 32 11.75 -11.81 -1.93
C PHE A 32 10.74 -12.95 -1.74
N TRP A 33 9.94 -12.89 -0.68
CA TRP A 33 8.90 -13.89 -0.43
C TRP A 33 7.80 -13.88 -1.50
N GLY A 34 7.40 -12.69 -1.98
CA GLY A 34 6.44 -12.56 -3.06
C GLY A 34 6.93 -13.21 -4.35
N LEU A 35 8.20 -12.96 -4.72
CA LEU A 35 8.82 -13.61 -5.88
C LEU A 35 8.89 -15.13 -5.72
N ALA A 36 9.37 -15.61 -4.57
CA ALA A 36 9.49 -17.05 -4.30
C ALA A 36 8.14 -17.76 -4.44
N LEU A 37 7.10 -17.22 -3.81
CA LEU A 37 5.75 -17.81 -3.87
C LEU A 37 5.15 -17.77 -5.28
N ARG A 38 5.40 -16.71 -6.05
CA ARG A 38 4.95 -16.63 -7.44
C ARG A 38 5.66 -17.64 -8.34
N VAL A 39 6.97 -17.74 -8.23
CA VAL A 39 7.75 -18.72 -9.00
C VAL A 39 7.32 -20.15 -8.65
N MET A 40 7.02 -20.42 -7.38
CA MET A 40 6.51 -21.74 -6.97
C MET A 40 5.10 -22.03 -7.52
N ALA A 41 4.26 -21.02 -7.69
CA ALA A 41 2.88 -21.16 -8.15
C ALA A 41 2.76 -21.18 -9.70
N GLU A 42 3.53 -20.36 -10.40
CA GLU A 42 3.38 -20.07 -11.83
C GLU A 42 4.63 -20.42 -12.65
N GLY A 43 5.69 -20.92 -12.00
CA GLY A 43 6.97 -21.22 -12.65
C GLY A 43 7.65 -19.95 -13.21
N TYR A 44 8.30 -20.08 -14.36
CA TYR A 44 9.01 -18.95 -15.00
C TYR A 44 8.08 -17.79 -15.42
N ALA A 45 6.82 -18.06 -15.75
CA ALA A 45 5.84 -17.04 -16.08
C ALA A 45 5.56 -16.11 -14.87
N GLY A 46 5.67 -16.66 -13.65
CA GLY A 46 5.53 -15.90 -12.40
C GLY A 46 6.53 -14.76 -12.26
N ILE A 47 7.73 -14.87 -12.86
CA ILE A 47 8.73 -13.79 -12.84
C ILE A 47 8.22 -12.58 -13.65
N ALA A 48 7.66 -12.82 -14.83
CA ALA A 48 7.13 -11.74 -15.67
C ALA A 48 5.94 -11.03 -14.98
N HIS A 49 5.00 -11.79 -14.44
CA HIS A 49 3.87 -11.26 -13.68
C HIS A 49 4.33 -10.49 -12.43
N PHE A 50 5.34 -11.00 -11.72
CA PHE A 50 5.93 -10.32 -10.58
C PHE A 50 6.51 -8.96 -10.98
N LEU A 51 7.35 -8.91 -12.01
CA LEU A 51 7.97 -7.67 -12.49
C LEU A 51 6.92 -6.66 -12.97
N MET A 52 5.90 -7.10 -13.70
CA MET A 52 4.79 -6.24 -14.10
C MET A 52 4.08 -5.63 -12.87
N ASN A 53 3.66 -6.47 -11.94
CA ASN A 53 2.84 -6.03 -10.82
C ASN A 53 3.59 -5.17 -9.81
N ILE A 54 4.90 -5.34 -9.63
CA ILE A 54 5.69 -4.42 -8.78
C ILE A 54 5.97 -3.09 -9.48
N SER A 55 6.03 -3.06 -10.82
CA SER A 55 6.29 -1.85 -11.60
C SER A 55 5.06 -0.95 -11.71
N ILE A 56 3.85 -1.52 -11.78
CA ILE A 56 2.59 -0.78 -11.91
C ILE A 56 2.44 0.31 -10.83
N PRO A 57 2.54 0.02 -9.52
CA PRO A 57 2.43 1.05 -8.50
C PRO A 57 3.52 2.11 -8.60
N VAL A 58 4.74 1.71 -8.94
CA VAL A 58 5.86 2.66 -9.08
C VAL A 58 5.56 3.67 -10.19
N ILE A 59 5.16 3.20 -11.36
CA ILE A 59 4.90 4.06 -12.53
C ILE A 59 3.68 4.96 -12.28
N LEU A 60 2.56 4.38 -11.82
CA LEU A 60 1.32 5.13 -11.62
C LEU A 60 1.42 6.13 -10.46
N LEU A 61 2.06 5.74 -9.36
CA LEU A 61 2.13 6.58 -8.18
C LEU A 61 3.33 7.53 -8.18
N PHE A 62 4.24 7.40 -9.15
CA PHE A 62 5.39 8.29 -9.29
C PHE A 62 4.96 9.76 -9.46
N LEU A 63 3.88 10.00 -10.20
CA LEU A 63 3.33 11.35 -10.36
C LEU A 63 2.85 11.93 -9.02
N PHE A 64 2.14 11.14 -8.22
CA PHE A 64 1.68 11.54 -6.89
C PHE A 64 2.84 11.75 -5.92
N PHE A 65 3.92 11.00 -6.07
CA PHE A 65 5.15 11.22 -5.34
C PHE A 65 5.81 12.56 -5.71
N GLN A 66 5.89 12.89 -6.98
CA GLN A 66 6.41 14.17 -7.48
C GLN A 66 5.59 15.35 -6.94
N LEU A 67 4.28 15.21 -6.86
CA LEU A 67 3.37 16.20 -6.27
C LEU A 67 3.42 16.24 -4.73
N ARG A 68 4.28 15.43 -4.10
CA ARG A 68 4.39 15.27 -2.63
C ARG A 68 3.09 14.88 -1.94
N ALA A 69 2.15 14.31 -2.70
CA ALA A 69 0.89 13.81 -2.18
C ALA A 69 1.03 12.44 -1.50
N LEU A 70 2.03 11.65 -1.91
CA LEU A 70 2.28 10.30 -1.40
C LEU A 70 3.74 10.15 -0.95
N GLY A 71 3.97 9.35 0.09
CA GLY A 71 5.31 9.01 0.57
C GLY A 71 5.97 7.92 -0.27
N ALA A 72 7.30 7.96 -0.40
CA ALA A 72 8.06 6.89 -1.08
C ALA A 72 7.87 5.51 -0.42
N GLY A 73 7.61 5.49 0.89
CA GLY A 73 7.32 4.26 1.64
C GLY A 73 6.04 3.58 1.18
N ASP A 74 5.00 4.38 0.91
CA ASP A 74 3.69 3.87 0.49
C ASP A 74 3.76 3.24 -0.90
N ILE A 75 4.50 3.85 -1.83
CA ILE A 75 4.73 3.28 -3.17
C ILE A 75 5.42 1.92 -3.06
N LYS A 76 6.46 1.82 -2.22
CA LYS A 76 7.16 0.56 -1.97
C LYS A 76 6.23 -0.49 -1.37
N LEU A 77 5.32 -0.09 -0.49
CA LEU A 77 4.36 -1.00 0.12
C LEU A 77 3.35 -1.53 -0.90
N PHE A 78 2.88 -0.69 -1.83
CA PHE A 78 2.06 -1.13 -2.97
C PHE A 78 2.82 -2.08 -3.90
N SER A 79 4.13 -1.86 -4.10
CA SER A 79 4.96 -2.80 -4.87
C SER A 79 5.07 -4.17 -4.18
N VAL A 80 5.21 -4.19 -2.85
CA VAL A 80 5.14 -5.45 -2.08
C VAL A 80 3.77 -6.09 -2.24
N ALA A 81 2.67 -5.34 -2.14
CA ALA A 81 1.34 -5.89 -2.40
C ALA A 81 1.21 -6.49 -3.80
N GLY A 82 1.76 -5.82 -4.83
CA GLY A 82 1.80 -6.32 -6.21
C GLY A 82 2.57 -7.62 -6.39
N ALA A 83 3.57 -7.88 -5.53
CA ALA A 83 4.28 -9.16 -5.55
C ALA A 83 3.39 -10.36 -5.20
N PHE A 84 2.33 -10.16 -4.42
CA PHE A 84 1.43 -11.22 -3.94
C PHE A 84 0.07 -11.25 -4.66
N LEU A 85 -0.40 -10.11 -5.18
CA LEU A 85 -1.72 -9.94 -5.76
C LEU A 85 -1.69 -10.05 -7.29
N THR A 86 -2.83 -10.41 -7.87
CA THR A 86 -3.04 -10.27 -9.32
C THR A 86 -3.15 -8.80 -9.70
N THR A 87 -3.01 -8.48 -10.99
CA THR A 87 -3.11 -7.10 -11.48
C THR A 87 -4.46 -6.47 -11.14
N GLU A 88 -5.56 -7.23 -11.24
CA GLU A 88 -6.91 -6.77 -10.90
C GLU A 88 -7.03 -6.47 -9.39
N GLN A 89 -6.58 -7.40 -8.55
CA GLN A 89 -6.59 -7.23 -7.09
C GLN A 89 -5.73 -6.03 -6.66
N LEU A 90 -4.59 -5.85 -7.30
CA LEU A 90 -3.70 -4.72 -7.03
C LEU A 90 -4.37 -3.40 -7.39
N ALA A 91 -5.00 -3.31 -8.56
CA ALA A 91 -5.72 -2.10 -8.98
C ALA A 91 -6.87 -1.78 -8.02
N GLU A 92 -7.64 -2.79 -7.63
CA GLU A 92 -8.72 -2.64 -6.65
C GLU A 92 -8.21 -2.18 -5.29
N LEU A 93 -7.10 -2.77 -4.81
CA LEU A 93 -6.46 -2.35 -3.57
C LEU A 93 -5.99 -0.89 -3.64
N MET A 94 -5.40 -0.47 -4.75
CA MET A 94 -4.95 0.91 -4.94
C MET A 94 -6.12 1.88 -4.88
N VAL A 95 -7.18 1.65 -5.68
CA VAL A 95 -8.37 2.51 -5.70
C VAL A 95 -9.03 2.58 -4.33
N THR A 96 -9.25 1.44 -3.68
CA THR A 96 -9.88 1.38 -2.35
C THR A 96 -9.02 2.09 -1.30
N SER A 97 -7.70 1.94 -1.34
CA SER A 97 -6.78 2.64 -0.42
C SER A 97 -6.85 4.15 -0.57
N PHE A 98 -6.94 4.65 -1.80
CA PHE A 98 -7.11 6.08 -2.05
C PHE A 98 -8.46 6.60 -1.54
N LEU A 99 -9.55 5.87 -1.76
CA LEU A 99 -10.87 6.23 -1.23
C LEU A 99 -10.88 6.29 0.30
N VAL A 100 -10.29 5.29 0.96
CA VAL A 100 -10.16 5.28 2.43
C VAL A 100 -9.30 6.45 2.92
N ALA A 101 -8.17 6.72 2.26
CA ALA A 101 -7.29 7.83 2.61
C ALA A 101 -7.99 9.19 2.44
N CYS A 102 -8.76 9.38 1.36
CA CYS A 102 -9.58 10.58 1.15
C CYS A 102 -10.63 10.72 2.26
N ALA A 103 -11.36 9.66 2.60
CA ALA A 103 -12.35 9.69 3.66
C ALA A 103 -11.74 10.07 5.02
N VAL A 104 -10.61 9.45 5.38
CA VAL A 104 -9.87 9.78 6.61
C VAL A 104 -9.36 11.22 6.58
N GLY A 105 -8.87 11.69 5.42
CA GLY A 105 -8.43 13.07 5.23
C GLY A 105 -9.56 14.07 5.47
N ILE A 106 -10.73 13.83 4.88
CA ILE A 106 -11.94 14.67 5.06
C ILE A 106 -12.36 14.70 6.53
N VAL A 107 -12.44 13.55 7.20
CA VAL A 107 -12.81 13.46 8.62
C VAL A 107 -11.82 14.23 9.49
N LYS A 108 -10.52 14.12 9.24
CA LYS A 108 -9.50 14.91 9.96
C LYS A 108 -9.68 16.40 9.72
N MET A 109 -9.95 16.80 8.49
CA MET A 109 -10.18 18.20 8.12
C MET A 109 -11.37 18.80 8.88
N ILE A 110 -12.50 18.08 8.95
CA ILE A 110 -13.71 18.50 9.67
C ILE A 110 -13.43 18.61 11.18
N ARG A 111 -12.70 17.65 11.76
CA ARG A 111 -12.38 17.64 13.19
C ARG A 111 -11.41 18.74 13.61
N GLN A 112 -10.51 19.18 12.76
CA GLN A 112 -9.49 20.19 13.09
C GLN A 112 -9.98 21.64 12.92
N LYS A 113 -11.30 21.88 12.82
CA LYS A 113 -11.90 23.21 12.75
C LYS A 113 -11.12 24.19 11.87
N GLY A 114 -11.18 24.00 10.57
CA GLY A 114 -10.83 25.04 9.60
C GLY A 114 -9.58 24.78 8.75
N ILE A 115 -9.65 25.32 7.55
CA ILE A 115 -8.69 25.25 6.44
C ILE A 115 -7.25 25.70 6.83
N LYS A 116 -7.08 26.43 7.93
CA LYS A 116 -5.76 26.87 8.42
C LYS A 116 -4.82 25.73 8.86
N GLY A 117 -5.34 24.55 9.16
CA GLY A 117 -4.51 23.37 9.50
C GLY A 117 -3.86 22.69 8.30
N ILE A 118 -4.35 22.93 7.08
CA ILE A 118 -3.85 22.27 5.85
C ILE A 118 -2.54 22.90 5.38
N PHE A 119 -2.40 24.23 5.53
CA PHE A 119 -1.19 24.98 5.13
C PHE A 119 -0.21 25.22 6.28
N GLY A 120 -0.58 24.90 7.52
CA GLY A 120 0.34 24.95 8.64
C GLY A 120 1.40 23.85 8.53
N LYS A 121 2.65 24.18 8.83
CA LYS A 121 3.85 23.31 8.83
C LYS A 121 3.78 22.06 9.72
N GLN A 122 2.64 21.74 10.35
CA GLN A 122 2.39 20.46 10.98
C GLN A 122 2.04 19.47 9.85
N LYS A 123 3.01 18.63 9.51
CA LYS A 123 2.77 17.39 8.77
C LYS A 123 1.60 16.67 9.45
N THR A 124 0.39 16.83 8.94
CA THR A 124 -0.69 15.86 9.16
C THR A 124 -0.27 14.60 8.46
N LEU A 125 0.60 13.83 9.14
CA LEU A 125 1.02 12.52 8.69
C LEU A 125 -0.24 11.63 8.69
N LEU A 126 -0.89 11.60 7.55
CA LEU A 126 -1.81 10.52 7.23
C LEU A 126 -0.92 9.27 7.17
N HIS A 127 -1.11 8.37 8.13
CA HIS A 127 -0.50 7.05 8.08
C HIS A 127 -1.20 6.29 6.95
N PHE A 128 -0.74 6.52 5.72
CA PHE A 128 -1.34 5.94 4.52
C PHE A 128 -1.24 4.41 4.54
N SER A 129 -0.23 3.87 5.23
CA SER A 129 -0.08 2.45 5.50
C SER A 129 -1.32 1.83 6.19
N ALA A 130 -1.94 2.56 7.13
CA ALA A 130 -3.19 2.12 7.76
C ALA A 130 -4.36 2.09 6.76
N SER A 131 -4.41 3.03 5.81
CA SER A 131 -5.42 3.05 4.75
C SER A 131 -5.25 1.85 3.80
N ILE A 132 -4.01 1.46 3.49
CA ILE A 132 -3.72 0.27 2.68
C ILE A 132 -4.17 -1.00 3.42
N LEU A 133 -3.90 -1.10 4.72
CA LEU A 133 -4.32 -2.26 5.52
C LEU A 133 -5.85 -2.37 5.59
N THR A 134 -6.56 -1.27 5.85
CA THR A 134 -8.03 -1.28 5.89
C THR A 134 -8.63 -1.60 4.52
N ALA A 135 -8.08 -1.06 3.44
CA ALA A 135 -8.48 -1.38 2.09
C ALA A 135 -8.27 -2.87 1.77
N TYR A 136 -7.16 -3.43 2.21
CA TYR A 136 -6.86 -4.85 2.02
C TYR A 136 -7.90 -5.76 2.72
N PHE A 137 -8.34 -5.41 3.93
CA PHE A 137 -9.44 -6.13 4.58
C PHE A 137 -10.75 -6.05 3.79
N ILE A 138 -11.08 -4.87 3.25
CA ILE A 138 -12.29 -4.68 2.44
C ILE A 138 -12.22 -5.52 1.16
N VAL A 139 -11.08 -5.50 0.48
CA VAL A 139 -10.85 -6.25 -0.76
C VAL A 139 -10.92 -7.75 -0.50
N ILE A 140 -10.25 -8.27 0.52
CA ILE A 140 -10.34 -9.71 0.87
C ILE A 140 -11.76 -10.11 1.25
N TRP A 141 -12.45 -9.31 2.06
CA TRP A 141 -13.83 -9.57 2.44
C TRP A 141 -14.72 -9.74 1.21
N ARG A 142 -14.59 -8.82 0.26
CA ARG A 142 -15.34 -8.88 -1.00
C ARG A 142 -15.03 -10.14 -1.83
N TRP A 143 -13.77 -10.55 -1.87
CA TRP A 143 -13.32 -11.72 -2.63
C TRP A 143 -13.65 -13.06 -1.97
N THR A 144 -13.92 -13.05 -0.66
CA THR A 144 -14.30 -14.26 0.10
C THR A 144 -15.80 -14.49 0.07
N ILE A 145 -16.61 -13.42 -0.09
CA ILE A 145 -18.08 -13.49 -0.04
C ILE A 145 -18.73 -13.42 -1.43
N GLY A 146 -18.07 -12.81 -2.41
CA GLY A 146 -18.54 -12.73 -3.81
C GLY A 146 -18.03 -13.86 -4.64
#